data_30892a60a9b2fcb0dca9795aca27b469
#
_entry.id   30892a60a9b2fcb0dca9795aca27b469
#
_cell.length_a   1.000
_cell.length_b   1.000
_cell.length_c   1.000
_cell.angle_alpha   90.00
_cell.angle_beta   90.00
_cell.angle_gamma   90.00
#
_symmetry.space_group_name_H-M   'P 1'
#
loop_
_entity.id
_entity.type
_entity.pdbx_description
1 polymer ?
#
loop_
_entity_poly.entity_id
_entity_poly.type
_entity_poly.pdbx_seq_one_letter_code
_entity_poly.pdbx_strand_id
1 'polypeptide(L)'
;MIDIDHLCPGCMQNNPTPDSPCPHCGYSKDTQPLKNALPVFSILEGKYLIGRALGKGGFGITYLAMHLPTETIVAIKEYFPSTLACRASDNETVLPGMENQKLYFHTGMRSYAKEGEILQRLSGTSGIVQFREMLFCNNTAYIVMEYVPGLSLKKYMKQQKTPFTESEALTLMWPILMALQ
;
A
#
# COMPACT_ATOMS: atom_id res chain seq x y z
N MET A 1 -23.71 6.25 4.01
CA MET A 1 -23.00 5.42 5.04
C MET A 1 -22.54 4.17 4.32
N ILE A 2 -21.24 3.90 4.35
CA ILE A 2 -20.66 2.73 3.66
C ILE A 2 -21.10 1.46 4.39
N ASP A 3 -21.68 0.53 3.66
CA ASP A 3 -22.05 -0.79 4.19
C ASP A 3 -20.81 -1.70 4.19
N ILE A 4 -20.14 -1.78 5.35
CA ILE A 4 -18.91 -2.56 5.52
C ILE A 4 -19.18 -4.07 5.40
N ASP A 5 -20.37 -4.53 5.74
CA ASP A 5 -20.72 -5.96 5.71
C ASP A 5 -20.75 -6.51 4.27
N HIS A 6 -21.04 -5.64 3.31
CA HIS A 6 -21.03 -5.96 1.89
C HIS A 6 -19.82 -5.36 1.15
N LEU A 7 -18.83 -4.81 1.85
CA LEU A 7 -17.65 -4.25 1.21
C LEU A 7 -16.57 -5.33 1.03
N CYS A 8 -15.99 -5.42 -0.17
CA CYS A 8 -14.87 -6.31 -0.41
C CYS A 8 -13.55 -5.67 0.02
N PRO A 9 -12.81 -6.21 0.99
CA PRO A 9 -11.51 -5.64 1.37
C PRO A 9 -10.44 -5.79 0.28
N GLY A 10 -10.70 -6.66 -0.72
CA GLY A 10 -9.80 -6.90 -1.84
C GLY A 10 -9.78 -5.82 -2.91
N CYS A 11 -10.90 -5.10 -3.10
CA CYS A 11 -11.04 -4.07 -4.13
C CYS A 11 -11.88 -2.86 -3.68
N MET A 12 -12.41 -2.83 -2.46
CA MET A 12 -13.27 -1.78 -1.92
C MET A 12 -14.54 -1.54 -2.75
N GLN A 13 -15.03 -2.55 -3.46
CA GLN A 13 -16.31 -2.52 -4.16
C GLN A 13 -17.36 -3.33 -3.40
N ASN A 14 -18.64 -3.05 -3.67
CA ASN A 14 -19.73 -3.82 -3.09
C ASN A 14 -19.63 -5.30 -3.53
N ASN A 15 -19.67 -6.20 -2.56
CA ASN A 15 -19.71 -7.66 -2.75
C ASN A 15 -21.06 -8.19 -2.25
N PRO A 16 -22.02 -8.41 -3.13
CA PRO A 16 -23.36 -8.84 -2.74
C PRO A 16 -23.38 -10.25 -2.10
N THR A 17 -22.29 -10.99 -2.25
CA THR A 17 -22.13 -12.35 -1.69
C THR A 17 -20.87 -12.44 -0.84
N PRO A 18 -20.85 -11.86 0.39
CA PRO A 18 -19.63 -11.78 1.21
C PRO A 18 -19.01 -13.14 1.56
N ASP A 19 -19.81 -14.21 1.57
CA ASP A 19 -19.37 -15.58 1.86
C ASP A 19 -18.75 -16.31 0.67
N SER A 20 -18.82 -15.71 -0.52
CA SER A 20 -18.22 -16.23 -1.75
C SER A 20 -17.06 -15.34 -2.21
N PRO A 21 -16.15 -15.85 -3.07
CA PRO A 21 -15.12 -15.02 -3.68
C PRO A 21 -15.73 -13.80 -4.39
N CYS A 22 -15.14 -12.63 -4.16
CA CYS A 22 -15.63 -11.39 -4.74
C CYS A 22 -15.68 -11.47 -6.28
N PRO A 23 -16.82 -11.16 -6.92
CA PRO A 23 -16.95 -11.25 -8.38
C PRO A 23 -16.07 -10.26 -9.13
N HIS A 24 -15.63 -9.17 -8.48
CA HIS A 24 -14.81 -8.12 -9.10
C HIS A 24 -13.31 -8.44 -9.07
N CYS A 25 -12.81 -9.03 -7.97
CA CYS A 25 -11.37 -9.21 -7.79
C CYS A 25 -10.94 -10.60 -7.32
N GLY A 26 -11.89 -11.52 -7.08
CA GLY A 26 -11.61 -12.88 -6.63
C GLY A 26 -11.13 -12.99 -5.17
N TYR A 27 -11.15 -11.89 -4.39
CA TYR A 27 -10.79 -11.95 -2.98
C TYR A 27 -11.75 -12.86 -2.22
N SER A 28 -11.20 -13.78 -1.41
CA SER A 28 -11.96 -14.70 -0.56
C SER A 28 -11.62 -14.44 0.91
N LYS A 29 -12.56 -14.75 1.81
CA LYS A 29 -12.34 -14.77 3.27
C LYS A 29 -11.20 -15.71 3.68
N ASP A 30 -10.95 -16.77 2.92
CA ASP A 30 -9.86 -17.72 3.15
C ASP A 30 -8.48 -17.16 2.76
N THR A 31 -8.44 -15.95 2.17
CA THR A 31 -7.17 -15.31 1.83
C THR A 31 -6.38 -15.01 3.09
N GLN A 32 -5.25 -15.69 3.25
CA GLN A 32 -4.37 -15.50 4.41
C GLN A 32 -3.82 -14.07 4.40
N PRO A 33 -4.00 -13.30 5.49
CA PRO A 33 -3.44 -11.96 5.59
C PRO A 33 -1.91 -12.03 5.62
N LEU A 34 -1.26 -10.99 5.11
CA LEU A 34 0.18 -10.86 5.25
C LEU A 34 0.55 -10.71 6.74
N LYS A 35 1.58 -11.44 7.16
CA LYS A 35 2.07 -11.37 8.54
C LYS A 35 2.40 -9.93 8.93
N ASN A 36 1.89 -9.49 10.08
CA ASN A 36 2.02 -8.15 10.64
C ASN A 36 1.30 -7.04 9.82
N ALA A 37 0.44 -7.39 8.90
CA ALA A 37 -0.43 -6.39 8.26
C ALA A 37 -1.48 -5.87 9.27
N LEU A 38 -1.94 -4.64 9.05
CA LEU A 38 -3.11 -4.11 9.74
C LEU A 38 -4.32 -4.99 9.45
N PRO A 39 -5.24 -5.14 10.41
CA PRO A 39 -6.50 -5.82 10.16
C PRO A 39 -7.29 -5.13 9.03
N VAL A 40 -7.95 -5.91 8.19
CA VAL A 40 -8.89 -5.35 7.23
C VAL A 40 -10.02 -4.61 7.96
N PHE A 41 -10.46 -3.50 7.37
CA PHE A 41 -11.48 -2.60 7.92
C PHE A 41 -11.08 -1.85 9.19
N SER A 42 -9.79 -1.90 9.63
CA SER A 42 -9.28 -0.91 10.59
C SER A 42 -9.31 0.49 9.97
N ILE A 43 -9.47 1.51 10.81
CA ILE A 43 -9.60 2.89 10.37
C ILE A 43 -8.40 3.71 10.85
N LEU A 44 -7.63 4.25 9.91
CA LEU A 44 -6.54 5.17 10.22
C LEU A 44 -7.05 6.61 10.27
N GLU A 45 -6.72 7.31 11.38
CA GLU A 45 -7.02 8.74 11.63
C GLU A 45 -8.50 9.11 11.37
N GLY A 46 -9.43 8.16 11.53
CA GLY A 46 -10.86 8.37 11.23
C GLY A 46 -11.19 8.63 9.76
N LYS A 47 -10.20 8.52 8.85
CA LYS A 47 -10.31 8.92 7.45
C LYS A 47 -10.16 7.77 6.46
N TYR A 48 -9.35 6.76 6.76
CA TYR A 48 -8.98 5.73 5.80
C TYR A 48 -9.39 4.35 6.29
N LEU A 49 -10.26 3.70 5.56
CA LEU A 49 -10.66 2.32 5.78
C LEU A 49 -9.66 1.39 5.10
N ILE A 50 -8.96 0.58 5.88
CA ILE A 50 -7.91 -0.32 5.39
C ILE A 50 -8.52 -1.57 4.74
N GLY A 51 -8.06 -1.88 3.54
CA GLY A 51 -8.35 -3.12 2.85
C GLY A 51 -7.20 -4.12 2.95
N ARG A 52 -7.11 -4.99 1.94
CA ARG A 52 -6.03 -5.99 1.90
C ARG A 52 -4.66 -5.33 1.76
N ALA A 53 -3.65 -5.99 2.31
CA ALA A 53 -2.28 -5.67 1.97
C ALA A 53 -1.99 -6.03 0.50
N LEU A 54 -1.47 -5.07 -0.26
CA LEU A 54 -1.08 -5.22 -1.68
C LEU A 54 0.29 -5.89 -1.80
N GLY A 55 1.15 -5.66 -0.80
CA GLY A 55 2.48 -6.25 -0.77
C GLY A 55 3.27 -5.82 0.46
N LYS A 56 4.39 -6.53 0.68
CA LYS A 56 5.35 -6.25 1.76
C LYS A 56 6.74 -6.18 1.16
N GLY A 57 7.47 -5.13 1.50
CA GLY A 57 8.88 -4.93 1.18
C GLY A 57 9.77 -4.93 2.42
N GLY A 58 11.05 -4.66 2.25
CA GLY A 58 12.02 -4.59 3.36
C GLY A 58 11.70 -3.47 4.37
N PHE A 59 11.10 -2.39 3.92
CA PHE A 59 10.86 -1.19 4.73
C PHE A 59 9.38 -0.96 5.07
N GLY A 60 8.46 -1.76 4.55
CA GLY A 60 7.06 -1.49 4.83
C GLY A 60 6.06 -2.41 4.18
N ILE A 61 4.79 -2.15 4.51
CA ILE A 61 3.64 -2.86 3.99
C ILE A 61 2.78 -1.85 3.25
N THR A 62 2.31 -2.19 2.05
CA THR A 62 1.41 -1.35 1.26
C THR A 62 0.01 -1.94 1.27
N TYR A 63 -0.98 -1.13 1.55
CA TYR A 63 -2.39 -1.49 1.63
C TYR A 63 -3.21 -0.84 0.52
N LEU A 64 -4.22 -1.53 0.07
CA LEU A 64 -5.39 -0.89 -0.53
C LEU A 64 -6.19 -0.23 0.59
N ALA A 65 -6.71 0.96 0.37
CA ALA A 65 -7.58 1.63 1.32
C ALA A 65 -8.62 2.50 0.62
N MET A 66 -9.65 2.87 1.36
CA MET A 66 -10.66 3.83 0.91
C MET A 66 -10.60 5.08 1.78
N HIS A 67 -10.52 6.24 1.16
CA HIS A 67 -10.70 7.53 1.83
C HIS A 67 -12.18 7.76 2.08
N LEU A 68 -12.60 7.62 3.34
CA LEU A 68 -14.02 7.63 3.74
C LEU A 68 -14.79 8.90 3.31
N PRO A 69 -14.22 10.12 3.46
CA PRO A 69 -14.96 11.34 3.09
C PRO A 69 -15.28 11.47 1.61
N THR A 70 -14.47 10.90 0.70
CA THR A 70 -14.64 11.01 -0.75
C THR A 70 -14.90 9.67 -1.44
N GLU A 71 -14.89 8.58 -0.70
CA GLU A 71 -15.03 7.20 -1.18
C GLU A 71 -14.02 6.85 -2.27
N THR A 72 -12.88 7.57 -2.34
CA THR A 72 -11.83 7.30 -3.33
C THR A 72 -10.89 6.21 -2.85
N ILE A 73 -10.50 5.34 -3.78
CA ILE A 73 -9.51 4.30 -3.52
C ILE A 73 -8.10 4.90 -3.54
N VAL A 74 -7.32 4.53 -2.54
CA VAL A 74 -5.95 4.99 -2.35
C VAL A 74 -5.02 3.80 -2.03
N ALA A 75 -3.72 4.00 -2.18
CA ALA A 75 -2.70 3.13 -1.63
C ALA A 75 -2.09 3.78 -0.39
N ILE A 76 -1.91 3.00 0.67
CA ILE A 76 -1.27 3.47 1.90
C ILE A 76 -0.05 2.59 2.15
N LYS A 77 1.13 3.21 2.18
CA LYS A 77 2.38 2.54 2.50
C LYS A 77 2.73 2.84 3.95
N GLU A 78 2.86 1.80 4.76
CA GLU A 78 3.24 1.87 6.18
C GLU A 78 4.75 1.68 6.32
N TYR A 79 5.42 2.47 7.12
CA TYR A 79 6.78 2.19 7.55
C TYR A 79 6.75 1.02 8.54
N PHE A 80 7.21 -0.15 8.10
CA PHE A 80 7.28 -1.38 8.89
C PHE A 80 8.53 -2.18 8.51
N PRO A 81 9.73 -1.77 8.97
CA PRO A 81 10.96 -2.50 8.69
C PRO A 81 10.95 -3.83 9.42
N SER A 82 10.72 -4.91 8.70
CA SER A 82 10.42 -6.24 9.24
C SER A 82 11.52 -6.85 10.13
N THR A 83 12.76 -6.34 10.01
CA THR A 83 13.90 -6.74 10.83
C THR A 83 14.06 -5.92 12.10
N LEU A 84 13.40 -4.75 12.20
CA LEU A 84 13.53 -3.80 13.29
C LEU A 84 12.22 -3.55 14.03
N ALA A 85 11.10 -4.04 13.50
CA ALA A 85 9.76 -3.75 14.02
C ALA A 85 8.93 -5.01 14.23
N CYS A 86 8.07 -4.97 15.22
CA CYS A 86 7.00 -5.93 15.46
C CYS A 86 5.67 -5.22 15.68
N ARG A 87 4.57 -5.94 15.51
CA ARG A 87 3.22 -5.46 15.82
C ARG A 87 2.91 -5.72 17.28
N ALA A 88 2.35 -4.74 17.99
CA ALA A 88 1.86 -4.91 19.35
C ALA A 88 0.62 -5.82 19.39
N SER A 89 0.15 -6.13 20.59
CA SER A 89 -1.00 -7.03 20.81
C SER A 89 -2.35 -6.45 20.31
N ASP A 90 -2.42 -5.14 20.11
CA ASP A 90 -3.58 -4.47 19.49
C ASP A 90 -3.68 -4.68 17.98
N ASN A 91 -2.66 -5.32 17.36
CA ASN A 91 -2.51 -5.51 15.92
C ASN A 91 -2.42 -4.22 15.09
N GLU A 92 -2.22 -3.06 15.72
CA GLU A 92 -2.12 -1.76 15.05
C GLU A 92 -0.81 -1.05 15.36
N THR A 93 -0.42 -0.96 16.64
CA THR A 93 0.78 -0.25 17.06
C THR A 93 2.06 -0.96 16.62
N VAL A 94 2.99 -0.19 16.07
CA VAL A 94 4.32 -0.67 15.67
C VAL A 94 5.31 -0.41 16.80
N LEU A 95 6.04 -1.45 17.20
CA LEU A 95 7.06 -1.39 18.23
C LEU A 95 8.43 -1.73 17.62
N PRO A 96 9.52 -1.10 18.08
CA PRO A 96 10.86 -1.58 17.82
C PRO A 96 11.02 -3.01 18.35
N GLY A 97 11.65 -3.88 17.58
CA GLY A 97 11.76 -5.30 17.92
C GLY A 97 12.59 -5.57 19.19
N MET A 98 13.63 -4.76 19.42
CA MET A 98 14.51 -4.83 20.59
C MET A 98 14.90 -3.42 21.04
N GLU A 99 15.28 -3.28 22.32
CA GLU A 99 15.67 -1.99 22.89
C GLU A 99 16.83 -1.33 22.13
N ASN A 100 17.85 -2.08 21.77
CA ASN A 100 18.99 -1.61 20.98
C ASN A 100 18.66 -1.25 19.53
N GLN A 101 17.47 -1.57 19.06
CA GLN A 101 17.00 -1.26 17.70
C GLN A 101 16.17 0.04 17.62
N LYS A 102 15.79 0.62 18.77
CA LYS A 102 14.96 1.83 18.82
C LYS A 102 15.55 2.99 18.00
N LEU A 103 16.85 3.24 18.15
CA LEU A 103 17.50 4.31 17.42
C LEU A 103 17.43 4.09 15.89
N TYR A 104 17.70 2.88 15.43
CA TYR A 104 17.64 2.54 14.01
C TYR A 104 16.21 2.63 13.47
N PHE A 105 15.22 2.18 14.26
CA PHE A 105 13.81 2.30 13.90
C PHE A 105 13.39 3.76 13.70
N HIS A 106 13.69 4.64 14.68
CA HIS A 106 13.32 6.05 14.59
C HIS A 106 14.12 6.80 13.51
N THR A 107 15.39 6.45 13.30
CA THR A 107 16.19 7.04 12.21
C THR A 107 15.63 6.63 10.85
N GLY A 108 15.27 5.36 10.68
CA GLY A 108 14.62 4.87 9.48
C GLY A 108 13.26 5.52 9.23
N MET A 109 12.46 5.74 10.28
CA MET A 109 11.17 6.45 10.18
C MET A 109 11.35 7.90 9.71
N ARG A 110 12.37 8.61 10.18
CA ARG A 110 12.71 9.95 9.68
C ARG A 110 13.12 9.94 8.21
N SER A 111 13.91 8.95 7.79
CA SER A 111 14.27 8.77 6.37
C SER A 111 13.05 8.47 5.51
N TYR A 112 12.13 7.68 6.03
CA TYR A 112 10.86 7.37 5.38
C TYR A 112 9.97 8.63 5.24
N ALA A 113 9.93 9.49 6.26
CA ALA A 113 9.22 10.77 6.18
C ALA A 113 9.79 11.66 5.07
N LYS A 114 11.13 11.71 4.90
CA LYS A 114 11.77 12.42 3.79
C LYS A 114 11.40 11.85 2.42
N GLU A 115 11.19 10.53 2.29
CA GLU A 115 10.66 9.93 1.06
C GLU A 115 9.28 10.51 0.72
N GLY A 116 8.41 10.66 1.71
CA GLY A 116 7.10 11.31 1.54
C GLY A 116 7.20 12.77 1.10
N GLU A 117 8.13 13.55 1.67
CA GLU A 117 8.38 14.95 1.26
C GLU A 117 8.86 15.03 -0.19
N ILE A 118 9.71 14.08 -0.63
CA ILE A 118 10.16 14.02 -2.02
C ILE A 118 8.97 13.71 -2.94
N LEU A 119 8.14 12.72 -2.60
CA LEU A 119 6.94 12.40 -3.38
C LEU A 119 5.98 13.59 -3.46
N GLN A 120 5.83 14.34 -2.37
CA GLN A 120 5.01 15.55 -2.35
C GLN A 120 5.54 16.61 -3.33
N ARG A 121 6.85 16.84 -3.37
CA ARG A 121 7.48 17.79 -4.32
C ARG A 121 7.33 17.36 -5.77
N LEU A 122 7.31 16.06 -6.03
CA LEU A 122 7.14 15.48 -7.36
C LEU A 122 5.66 15.31 -7.75
N SER A 123 4.74 15.68 -6.86
CA SER A 123 3.30 15.58 -7.13
C SER A 123 2.93 16.44 -8.35
N GLY A 124 2.12 15.88 -9.26
CA GLY A 124 1.79 16.51 -10.54
C GLY A 124 2.72 16.14 -11.69
N THR A 125 3.87 15.51 -11.43
CA THR A 125 4.73 15.00 -12.49
C THR A 125 4.11 13.75 -13.13
N SER A 126 3.98 13.76 -14.45
CA SER A 126 3.44 12.62 -15.19
C SER A 126 4.36 11.38 -15.02
N GLY A 127 3.77 10.22 -14.80
CA GLY A 127 4.52 8.97 -14.60
C GLY A 127 5.00 8.74 -13.17
N ILE A 128 4.79 9.70 -12.25
CA ILE A 128 5.09 9.54 -10.82
C ILE A 128 3.77 9.43 -10.05
N VAL A 129 3.72 8.48 -9.12
CA VAL A 129 2.56 8.27 -8.25
C VAL A 129 2.23 9.54 -7.47
N GLN A 130 0.94 9.92 -7.46
CA GLN A 130 0.52 11.17 -6.82
C GLN A 130 0.47 11.01 -5.30
N PHE A 131 1.26 11.81 -4.60
CA PHE A 131 1.20 11.94 -3.14
C PHE A 131 -0.12 12.60 -2.72
N ARG A 132 -0.71 12.16 -1.62
CA ARG A 132 -1.90 12.78 -1.02
C ARG A 132 -1.60 13.38 0.33
N GLU A 133 -1.21 12.59 1.29
CA GLU A 133 -0.80 13.06 2.62
C GLU A 133 0.13 12.06 3.33
N MET A 134 0.74 12.52 4.41
CA MET A 134 1.50 11.70 5.34
C MET A 134 0.80 11.69 6.69
N LEU A 135 0.70 10.51 7.31
CA LEU A 135 0.11 10.32 8.63
C LEU A 135 1.17 9.81 9.61
N PHE A 136 1.04 10.21 10.86
CA PHE A 136 1.87 9.73 11.96
C PHE A 136 0.95 9.22 13.08
N CYS A 137 0.68 7.92 13.08
CA CYS A 137 -0.13 7.24 14.07
C CYS A 137 0.43 5.83 14.31
N ASN A 138 -0.12 5.09 15.27
CA ASN A 138 0.30 3.73 15.60
C ASN A 138 1.81 3.58 15.82
N ASN A 139 2.48 4.62 16.33
CA ASN A 139 3.93 4.72 16.53
C ASN A 139 4.75 4.47 15.25
N THR A 140 4.20 4.82 14.09
CA THR A 140 4.86 4.71 12.78
C THR A 140 4.40 5.84 11.84
N ALA A 141 4.87 5.80 10.59
CA ALA A 141 4.51 6.75 9.55
C ALA A 141 3.83 6.03 8.37
N TYR A 142 2.89 6.72 7.75
CA TYR A 142 2.17 6.23 6.58
C TYR A 142 2.25 7.28 5.46
N ILE A 143 2.53 6.84 4.23
CA ILE A 143 2.40 7.66 3.03
C ILE A 143 1.12 7.25 2.32
N VAL A 144 0.20 8.19 2.18
CA VAL A 144 -1.03 8.03 1.39
C VAL A 144 -0.78 8.54 -0.01
N MET A 145 -1.08 7.73 -1.00
CA MET A 145 -0.86 8.03 -2.42
C MET A 145 -1.99 7.50 -3.28
N GLU A 146 -2.04 7.89 -4.52
CA GLU A 146 -2.98 7.31 -5.47
C GLU A 146 -2.80 5.80 -5.58
N TYR A 147 -3.92 5.10 -5.75
CA TYR A 147 -3.88 3.69 -6.11
C TYR A 147 -3.78 3.54 -7.63
N VAL A 148 -2.71 2.92 -8.09
CA VAL A 148 -2.52 2.61 -9.50
C VAL A 148 -3.00 1.18 -9.75
N PRO A 149 -4.15 0.98 -10.42
CA PRO A 149 -4.65 -0.35 -10.73
C PRO A 149 -3.79 -1.05 -11.78
N GLY A 150 -3.86 -2.39 -11.80
CA GLY A 150 -3.19 -3.19 -12.83
C GLY A 150 -2.09 -4.09 -12.29
N LEU A 151 -1.18 -4.46 -13.18
CA LEU A 151 -0.08 -5.38 -12.88
C LEU A 151 1.24 -4.61 -12.74
N SER A 152 2.04 -4.99 -11.76
CA SER A 152 3.43 -4.52 -11.74
C SER A 152 4.18 -5.07 -12.96
N LEU A 153 5.20 -4.33 -13.44
CA LEU A 153 6.05 -4.77 -14.55
C LEU A 153 6.59 -6.19 -14.33
N LYS A 154 7.01 -6.51 -13.10
CA LYS A 154 7.46 -7.86 -12.73
C LYS A 154 6.40 -8.94 -12.96
N LYS A 155 5.12 -8.66 -12.61
CA LYS A 155 4.02 -9.61 -12.86
C LYS A 155 3.70 -9.69 -14.34
N TYR A 156 3.68 -8.55 -15.02
CA TYR A 156 3.46 -8.49 -16.47
C TYR A 156 4.52 -9.30 -17.22
N MET A 157 5.80 -9.11 -16.92
CA MET A 157 6.90 -9.89 -17.51
C MET A 157 6.77 -11.40 -17.27
N LYS A 158 6.31 -11.82 -16.07
CA LYS A 158 6.10 -13.25 -15.79
C LYS A 158 4.95 -13.88 -16.57
N GLN A 159 3.99 -13.09 -17.02
CA GLN A 159 2.86 -13.57 -17.82
C GLN A 159 3.20 -13.65 -19.31
N GLN A 160 4.26 -12.98 -19.76
CA GLN A 160 4.75 -13.07 -21.12
C GLN A 160 5.37 -14.43 -21.37
N LYS A 161 5.01 -15.05 -22.50
CA LYS A 161 5.55 -16.35 -22.94
C LYS A 161 6.87 -16.21 -23.68
N THR A 162 7.12 -15.01 -24.22
CA THR A 162 8.31 -14.67 -25.02
C THR A 162 9.00 -13.43 -24.46
N PRO A 163 10.31 -13.28 -24.63
CA PRO A 163 10.99 -12.03 -24.31
C PRO A 163 10.40 -10.85 -25.09
N PHE A 164 10.45 -9.67 -24.51
CA PHE A 164 10.09 -8.43 -25.21
C PHE A 164 11.01 -8.18 -26.39
N THR A 165 10.44 -7.69 -27.48
CA THR A 165 11.20 -7.07 -28.55
C THR A 165 11.78 -5.73 -28.05
N GLU A 166 12.78 -5.22 -28.76
CA GLU A 166 13.38 -3.91 -28.45
C GLU A 166 12.33 -2.78 -28.44
N SER A 167 11.44 -2.78 -29.43
CA SER A 167 10.35 -1.80 -29.53
C SER A 167 9.38 -1.85 -28.35
N GLU A 168 8.98 -3.05 -27.91
CA GLU A 168 8.10 -3.23 -26.74
C GLU A 168 8.80 -2.78 -25.45
N ALA A 169 10.09 -3.12 -25.28
CA ALA A 169 10.87 -2.71 -24.12
C ALA A 169 11.02 -1.18 -24.08
N LEU A 170 11.32 -0.53 -25.20
CA LEU A 170 11.37 0.92 -25.29
C LEU A 170 10.02 1.58 -24.96
N THR A 171 8.94 1.05 -25.49
CA THR A 171 7.58 1.55 -25.21
C THR A 171 7.25 1.50 -23.73
N LEU A 172 7.66 0.44 -23.01
CA LEU A 172 7.44 0.29 -21.58
C LEU A 172 8.35 1.20 -20.74
N MET A 173 9.60 1.38 -21.18
CA MET A 173 10.58 2.15 -20.40
C MET A 173 10.54 3.64 -20.66
N TRP A 174 10.08 4.07 -21.83
CA TRP A 174 10.07 5.48 -22.23
C TRP A 174 9.34 6.40 -21.24
N PRO A 175 8.13 6.09 -20.75
CA PRO A 175 7.45 6.92 -19.74
C PRO A 175 8.25 7.07 -18.45
N ILE A 176 8.96 6.01 -18.03
CA ILE A 176 9.81 6.03 -16.83
C ILE A 176 11.00 6.98 -17.03
N LEU A 177 11.66 6.88 -18.19
CA LEU A 177 12.80 7.75 -18.53
C LEU A 177 12.37 9.22 -18.59
N MET A 178 11.18 9.51 -19.15
CA MET A 178 10.64 10.86 -19.21
C MET A 178 10.30 11.43 -17.83
N ALA A 179 9.86 10.58 -16.91
CA ALA A 179 9.54 10.99 -15.53
C ALA A 179 10.80 11.28 -14.67
N LEU A 180 11.99 10.86 -15.12
CA LEU A 180 13.26 11.05 -14.41
C LEU A 180 14.06 12.26 -14.91
N GLN A 181 13.55 13.00 -15.90
CA GLN A 181 14.15 14.26 -16.40
C GLN A 181 13.71 15.46 -15.54
#